data_cc0e97725843146477f1d3e08f7cd4c5
#
_entry.id   cc0e97725843146477f1d3e08f7cd4c5
#
_cell.length_a   1.000
_cell.length_b   1.000
_cell.length_c   1.000
_cell.angle_alpha   90.00
_cell.angle_beta   90.00
_cell.angle_gamma   90.00
#
_symmetry.space_group_name_H-M   'P 1'
#
loop_
_entity.id
_entity.type
_entity.pdbx_description
1 polymer ?
#
loop_
_entity_poly.entity_id
_entity_poly.type
_entity_poly.pdbx_seq_one_letter_code
_entity_poly.pdbx_strand_id
1 'polypeptide(L)'
;MARVFSGVKPTGDVHLGNYIGAFRHFVTDQDEHDCIFCIVDLHAITVPQDPEELRKASFALACIYLAVGVDPARSTLFVQSHVHEHAELAWVLGSVTMYGELRRMTQFKDKMAKAEASVTHCCLNALQRSHEPKSRSSTSGRAW
;
A
#
# COMPACT_ATOMS: atom_id res chain seq x y z
N MET A 1 -12.45 -23.44 10.36
CA MET A 1 -12.23 -22.51 9.24
C MET A 1 -11.21 -21.48 9.69
N ALA A 2 -10.11 -21.30 8.95
CA ALA A 2 -9.19 -20.21 9.19
C ALA A 2 -9.65 -18.99 8.39
N ARG A 3 -9.25 -17.77 8.81
CA ARG A 3 -9.46 -16.56 8.00
C ARG A 3 -8.25 -16.35 7.10
N VAL A 4 -8.50 -16.23 5.80
CA VAL A 4 -7.48 -15.96 4.78
C VAL A 4 -7.68 -14.54 4.25
N PHE A 5 -6.64 -13.71 4.37
CA PHE A 5 -6.62 -12.38 3.77
C PHE A 5 -5.54 -12.31 2.70
N SER A 6 -5.91 -11.91 1.50
CA SER A 6 -4.95 -11.73 0.41
C SER A 6 -5.37 -10.59 -0.50
N GLY A 7 -4.42 -10.07 -1.27
CA GLY A 7 -4.71 -8.95 -2.16
C GLY A 7 -3.75 -8.87 -3.33
N VAL A 8 -4.24 -8.31 -4.44
CA VAL A 8 -3.45 -8.07 -5.64
C VAL A 8 -3.47 -6.58 -5.98
N LYS A 9 -2.31 -6.08 -6.36
CA LYS A 9 -2.13 -4.69 -6.77
C LYS A 9 -2.65 -4.50 -8.19
N PRO A 10 -3.50 -3.48 -8.45
CA PRO A 10 -4.05 -3.21 -9.78
C PRO A 10 -3.05 -2.42 -10.64
N THR A 11 -1.85 -2.97 -10.86
CA THR A 11 -0.80 -2.33 -11.68
C THR A 11 -0.10 -3.36 -12.54
N GLY A 12 0.14 -2.99 -13.79
CA GLY A 12 0.68 -3.88 -14.81
C GLY A 12 -0.36 -4.86 -15.35
N ASP A 13 0.04 -5.55 -16.40
CA ASP A 13 -0.81 -6.59 -17.00
C ASP A 13 -0.85 -7.84 -16.14
N VAL A 14 -2.05 -8.39 -15.97
CA VAL A 14 -2.22 -9.68 -15.33
C VAL A 14 -1.72 -10.77 -16.30
N HIS A 15 -0.76 -11.54 -15.85
CA HIS A 15 -0.15 -12.61 -16.63
C HIS A 15 -0.33 -13.98 -15.98
N LEU A 16 0.02 -15.03 -16.70
CA LEU A 16 -0.13 -16.42 -16.26
C LEU A 16 0.49 -16.69 -14.87
N GLY A 17 1.59 -15.99 -14.53
CA GLY A 17 2.22 -16.10 -13.21
C GLY A 17 1.32 -15.62 -12.07
N ASN A 18 0.51 -14.58 -12.30
CA ASN A 18 -0.47 -14.12 -11.31
C ASN A 18 -1.59 -15.16 -11.13
N TYR A 19 -2.03 -15.79 -12.23
CA TYR A 19 -3.03 -16.84 -12.15
C TYR A 19 -2.54 -18.05 -11.35
N ILE A 20 -1.36 -18.56 -11.66
CA ILE A 20 -0.81 -19.74 -10.99
C ILE A 20 -0.41 -19.42 -9.54
N GLY A 21 0.18 -18.26 -9.30
CA GLY A 21 0.72 -17.89 -8.01
C GLY A 21 -0.30 -17.35 -6.99
N ALA A 22 -1.45 -16.85 -7.47
CA ALA A 22 -2.44 -16.25 -6.59
C ALA A 22 -3.88 -16.68 -6.89
N PHE A 23 -4.42 -16.38 -8.07
CA PHE A 23 -5.85 -16.52 -8.34
C PHE A 23 -6.35 -17.97 -8.23
N ARG A 24 -5.55 -18.93 -8.67
CA ARG A 24 -5.90 -20.35 -8.54
C ARG A 24 -6.11 -20.75 -7.06
N HIS A 25 -5.27 -20.22 -6.17
CA HIS A 25 -5.38 -20.49 -4.72
C HIS A 25 -6.61 -19.80 -4.13
N PHE A 26 -6.95 -18.58 -4.57
CA PHE A 26 -8.16 -17.89 -4.10
C PHE A 26 -9.42 -18.70 -4.37
N VAL A 27 -9.51 -19.35 -5.53
CA VAL A 27 -10.65 -20.21 -5.90
C VAL A 27 -10.72 -21.47 -5.04
N THR A 28 -9.59 -22.08 -4.72
CA THR A 28 -9.58 -23.29 -3.87
C THR A 28 -9.80 -22.94 -2.39
N ASP A 29 -9.19 -21.86 -1.91
CA ASP A 29 -9.25 -21.48 -0.51
C ASP A 29 -10.66 -21.05 -0.06
N GLN A 30 -11.46 -20.46 -0.96
CA GLN A 30 -12.84 -20.07 -0.65
C GLN A 30 -13.77 -21.25 -0.32
N ASP A 31 -13.38 -22.48 -0.69
CA ASP A 31 -14.15 -23.68 -0.39
C ASP A 31 -13.96 -24.13 1.06
N GLU A 32 -12.81 -23.85 1.66
CA GLU A 32 -12.39 -24.35 2.95
C GLU A 32 -12.29 -23.26 4.03
N HIS A 33 -12.18 -21.99 3.64
CA HIS A 33 -11.83 -20.90 4.53
C HIS A 33 -12.77 -19.68 4.41
N ASP A 34 -12.74 -18.82 5.45
CA ASP A 34 -13.35 -17.48 5.42
C ASP A 34 -12.39 -16.54 4.68
N CYS A 35 -12.64 -16.33 3.38
CA CYS A 35 -11.73 -15.61 2.50
C CYS A 35 -12.12 -14.15 2.31
N ILE A 36 -11.12 -13.28 2.43
CA ILE A 36 -11.24 -11.83 2.20
C ILE A 36 -10.18 -11.45 1.16
N PHE A 37 -10.62 -11.02 -0.02
CA PHE A 37 -9.77 -10.62 -1.12
C PHE A 37 -9.84 -9.12 -1.35
N CYS A 38 -8.68 -8.49 -1.45
CA CYS A 38 -8.54 -7.04 -1.56
C CYS A 38 -7.90 -6.64 -2.87
N ILE A 39 -8.48 -5.66 -3.55
CA ILE A 39 -7.81 -4.92 -4.62
C ILE A 39 -7.04 -3.78 -3.96
N VAL A 40 -5.71 -3.91 -3.89
CA VAL A 40 -4.87 -3.00 -3.09
C VAL A 40 -4.44 -1.77 -3.89
N ASP A 41 -5.38 -0.91 -4.22
CA ASP A 41 -5.19 0.32 -4.96
C ASP A 41 -4.41 1.38 -4.17
N LEU A 42 -4.58 1.47 -2.85
CA LEU A 42 -3.75 2.34 -1.99
C LEU A 42 -2.26 1.94 -2.04
N HIS A 43 -1.98 0.66 -2.27
CA HIS A 43 -0.61 0.23 -2.48
C HIS A 43 -0.07 0.63 -3.86
N ALA A 44 -0.94 0.81 -4.84
CA ALA A 44 -0.56 1.27 -6.17
C ALA A 44 -0.04 2.71 -6.17
N ILE A 45 -0.70 3.62 -5.44
CA ILE A 45 -0.34 5.05 -5.37
C ILE A 45 0.98 5.34 -4.62
N THR A 46 1.65 4.32 -4.09
CA THR A 46 3.01 4.47 -3.55
C THR A 46 4.08 4.77 -4.61
N VAL A 47 3.70 4.73 -5.87
CA VAL A 47 4.45 5.22 -7.03
C VAL A 47 3.49 6.05 -7.88
N PRO A 48 4.00 7.03 -8.68
CA PRO A 48 3.14 7.85 -9.52
C PRO A 48 2.26 6.99 -10.44
N GLN A 49 0.97 7.27 -10.46
CA GLN A 49 -0.04 6.59 -11.28
C GLN A 49 -0.95 7.63 -11.93
N ASP A 50 -1.40 7.37 -13.14
CA ASP A 50 -2.52 8.10 -13.71
C ASP A 50 -3.81 7.65 -13.02
N PRO A 51 -4.65 8.59 -12.49
CA PRO A 51 -5.86 8.21 -11.74
C PRO A 51 -6.88 7.44 -12.57
N GLU A 52 -7.03 7.79 -13.85
CA GLU A 52 -8.00 7.12 -14.73
C GLU A 52 -7.52 5.71 -15.10
N GLU A 53 -6.23 5.54 -15.35
CA GLU A 53 -5.63 4.23 -15.60
C GLU A 53 -5.75 3.33 -14.37
N LEU A 54 -5.46 3.86 -13.18
CA LEU A 54 -5.59 3.12 -11.93
C LEU A 54 -7.04 2.68 -11.69
N ARG A 55 -8.01 3.56 -11.96
CA ARG A 55 -9.43 3.22 -11.83
C ARG A 55 -9.84 2.10 -12.79
N LYS A 56 -9.43 2.19 -14.05
CA LYS A 56 -9.68 1.15 -15.06
C LYS A 56 -9.03 -0.17 -14.68
N ALA A 57 -7.78 -0.14 -14.22
CA ALA A 57 -7.05 -1.33 -13.79
C ALA A 57 -7.69 -1.99 -12.56
N SER A 58 -8.16 -1.20 -11.60
CA SER A 58 -8.86 -1.71 -10.41
C SER A 58 -10.17 -2.40 -10.80
N PHE A 59 -10.93 -1.81 -11.71
CA PHE A 59 -12.17 -2.42 -12.24
C PHE A 59 -11.87 -3.68 -13.04
N ALA A 60 -10.89 -3.65 -13.93
CA ALA A 60 -10.47 -4.82 -14.71
C ALA A 60 -10.04 -5.98 -13.79
N LEU A 61 -9.28 -5.67 -12.74
CA LEU A 61 -8.86 -6.68 -11.76
C LEU A 61 -10.05 -7.28 -11.02
N ALA A 62 -11.07 -6.49 -10.66
CA ALA A 62 -12.31 -7.02 -10.07
C ALA A 62 -13.01 -7.99 -11.03
N CYS A 63 -13.10 -7.63 -12.31
CA CYS A 63 -13.67 -8.53 -13.34
C CYS A 63 -12.85 -9.83 -13.45
N ILE A 64 -11.51 -9.75 -13.37
CA ILE A 64 -10.64 -10.93 -13.41
C ILE A 64 -10.90 -11.84 -12.20
N TYR A 65 -11.04 -11.29 -10.98
CA TYR A 65 -11.37 -12.09 -9.80
C TYR A 65 -12.64 -12.92 -10.02
N LEU A 66 -13.69 -12.28 -10.54
CA LEU A 66 -14.96 -12.95 -10.82
C LEU A 66 -14.80 -13.99 -11.95
N ALA A 67 -14.07 -13.63 -13.01
CA ALA A 67 -13.88 -14.50 -14.16
C ALA A 67 -13.07 -15.77 -13.84
N VAL A 68 -12.12 -15.70 -12.91
CA VAL A 68 -11.34 -16.86 -12.47
C VAL A 68 -12.11 -17.76 -11.49
N GLY A 69 -13.27 -17.32 -11.01
CA GLY A 69 -14.16 -18.13 -10.15
C GLY A 69 -14.19 -17.72 -8.68
N VAL A 70 -13.71 -16.54 -8.31
CA VAL A 70 -13.97 -16.00 -6.97
C VAL A 70 -15.45 -15.65 -6.86
N ASP A 71 -16.14 -16.26 -5.90
CA ASP A 71 -17.57 -16.10 -5.68
C ASP A 71 -17.84 -15.06 -4.57
N PRO A 72 -18.46 -13.91 -4.90
CA PRO A 72 -18.78 -12.89 -3.91
C PRO A 72 -19.84 -13.31 -2.88
N ALA A 73 -20.57 -14.40 -3.12
CA ALA A 73 -21.50 -14.95 -2.12
C ALA A 73 -20.76 -15.75 -1.03
N ARG A 74 -19.54 -16.19 -1.30
CA ARG A 74 -18.74 -17.05 -0.44
C ARG A 74 -17.52 -16.34 0.15
N SER A 75 -17.00 -15.36 -0.56
CA SER A 75 -15.81 -14.59 -0.20
C SER A 75 -16.09 -13.10 -0.20
N THR A 76 -15.46 -12.35 0.69
CA THR A 76 -15.53 -10.90 0.65
C THR A 76 -14.52 -10.37 -0.38
N LEU A 77 -15.00 -9.63 -1.37
CA LEU A 77 -14.16 -8.92 -2.34
C LEU A 77 -14.37 -7.41 -2.18
N PHE A 78 -13.30 -6.65 -1.99
CA PHE A 78 -13.39 -5.20 -1.84
C PHE A 78 -12.18 -4.45 -2.41
N VAL A 79 -12.37 -3.15 -2.63
CA VAL A 79 -11.30 -2.22 -3.02
C VAL A 79 -10.79 -1.52 -1.76
N GLN A 80 -9.49 -1.49 -1.56
CA GLN A 80 -8.86 -1.02 -0.32
C GLN A 80 -9.22 0.43 0.01
N SER A 81 -9.26 1.32 -0.99
CA SER A 81 -9.62 2.73 -0.80
C SER A 81 -11.06 2.97 -0.36
N HIS A 82 -11.95 1.97 -0.51
CA HIS A 82 -13.32 2.06 -0.04
C HIS A 82 -13.47 1.80 1.47
N VAL A 83 -12.40 1.37 2.14
CA VAL A 83 -12.34 1.15 3.59
C VAL A 83 -11.44 2.22 4.19
N HIS A 84 -12.04 3.29 4.72
CA HIS A 84 -11.28 4.47 5.19
C HIS A 84 -10.35 4.15 6.35
N GLU A 85 -10.72 3.17 7.17
CA GLU A 85 -9.95 2.72 8.34
C GLU A 85 -8.55 2.26 7.96
N HIS A 86 -8.36 1.76 6.74
CA HIS A 86 -7.02 1.41 6.25
C HIS A 86 -6.11 2.64 6.13
N ALA A 87 -6.65 3.75 5.62
CA ALA A 87 -5.90 5.00 5.48
C ALA A 87 -5.69 5.67 6.85
N GLU A 88 -6.71 5.64 7.71
CA GLU A 88 -6.63 6.20 9.06
C GLU A 88 -5.60 5.46 9.91
N LEU A 89 -5.63 4.13 9.91
CA LEU A 89 -4.65 3.31 10.62
C LEU A 89 -3.24 3.52 10.08
N ALA A 90 -3.08 3.63 8.76
CA ALA A 90 -1.79 3.91 8.14
C ALA A 90 -1.24 5.27 8.60
N TRP A 91 -2.10 6.30 8.74
CA TRP A 91 -1.73 7.60 9.28
C TRP A 91 -1.27 7.51 10.74
N VAL A 92 -2.05 6.83 11.59
CA VAL A 92 -1.71 6.64 13.01
C VAL A 92 -0.37 5.90 13.16
N LEU A 93 -0.19 4.80 12.44
CA LEU A 93 1.07 4.04 12.45
C LEU A 93 2.24 4.88 11.92
N GLY A 94 2.01 5.67 10.86
CA GLY A 94 3.01 6.58 10.31
C GLY A 94 3.45 7.65 11.31
N SER A 95 2.54 8.14 12.16
CA SER A 95 2.86 9.18 13.16
C SER A 95 3.69 8.66 14.33
N VAL A 96 3.63 7.37 14.65
CA VAL A 96 4.40 6.74 15.74
C VAL A 96 5.64 6.00 15.24
N THR A 97 5.78 5.82 13.94
CA THR A 97 6.93 5.10 13.35
C THR A 97 8.17 5.97 13.31
N MET A 98 9.27 5.49 13.89
CA MET A 98 10.53 6.22 13.88
C MET A 98 11.23 6.10 12.53
N TYR A 99 11.69 7.21 11.99
CA TYR A 99 12.41 7.25 10.71
C TYR A 99 13.67 6.35 10.69
N GLY A 100 14.37 6.26 11.83
CA GLY A 100 15.52 5.39 11.97
C GLY A 100 15.22 3.90 11.74
N GLU A 101 13.99 3.46 12.05
CA GLU A 101 13.52 2.09 11.79
C GLU A 101 13.19 1.90 10.31
N LEU A 102 12.50 2.87 9.70
CA LEU A 102 12.17 2.84 8.27
C LEU A 102 13.43 2.72 7.41
N ARG A 103 14.49 3.45 7.75
CA ARG A 103 15.76 3.39 7.01
C ARG A 103 16.44 2.03 7.04
N ARG A 104 16.08 1.14 7.94
CA ARG A 104 16.63 -0.23 8.00
C ARG A 104 15.93 -1.18 7.02
N MET A 105 14.69 -0.86 6.61
CA MET A 105 13.93 -1.69 5.70
C MET A 105 14.47 -1.60 4.28
N THR A 106 14.72 -2.75 3.65
CA THR A 106 15.18 -2.85 2.26
C THR A 106 14.22 -2.16 1.30
N GLN A 107 12.93 -2.42 1.43
CA GLN A 107 11.90 -1.80 0.60
C GLN A 107 11.86 -0.27 0.70
N PHE A 108 12.15 0.27 1.88
CA PHE A 108 12.25 1.72 2.06
C PHE A 108 13.47 2.28 1.33
N LYS A 109 14.62 1.62 1.44
CA LYS A 109 15.85 2.00 0.73
C LYS A 109 15.66 1.99 -0.79
N ASP A 110 15.04 0.93 -1.32
CA ASP A 110 14.77 0.79 -2.75
C ASP A 110 13.83 1.88 -3.27
N LYS A 111 12.79 2.20 -2.48
CA LYS A 111 11.88 3.30 -2.81
C LYS A 111 12.55 4.66 -2.71
N MET A 112 13.37 4.90 -1.70
CA MET A 112 14.13 6.14 -1.56
C MET A 112 15.08 6.37 -2.74
N ALA A 113 15.81 5.34 -3.16
CA ALA A 113 16.70 5.42 -4.31
C ALA A 113 15.96 5.74 -5.63
N LYS A 114 14.70 5.32 -5.75
CA LYS A 114 13.83 5.62 -6.91
C LYS A 114 13.07 6.93 -6.77
N ALA A 115 12.94 7.47 -5.57
CA ALA A 115 12.08 8.61 -5.25
C ALA A 115 12.77 9.98 -5.39
N GLU A 116 14.03 10.05 -5.81
CA GLU A 116 14.72 11.33 -6.06
C GLU A 116 13.98 12.25 -7.06
N ALA A 117 12.89 11.75 -7.65
CA ALA A 117 12.06 12.49 -8.61
C ALA A 117 10.54 12.49 -8.31
N SER A 118 10.03 11.95 -7.15
CA SER A 118 8.59 11.80 -6.97
C SER A 118 8.03 12.49 -5.70
N VAL A 119 6.76 12.92 -5.82
CA VAL A 119 5.96 13.66 -4.81
C VAL A 119 5.87 12.94 -3.45
N THR A 120 6.03 11.63 -3.41
CA THR A 120 6.03 10.82 -2.18
C THR A 120 7.16 11.24 -1.23
N HIS A 121 8.24 11.79 -1.76
CA HIS A 121 9.34 12.37 -0.99
C HIS A 121 8.89 13.59 -0.18
N CYS A 122 7.94 14.35 -0.67
CA CYS A 122 7.43 15.56 -0.01
C CYS A 122 6.63 15.24 1.27
N CYS A 123 5.79 14.20 1.24
CA CYS A 123 4.97 13.80 2.40
C CYS A 123 5.83 13.18 3.52
N LEU A 124 6.82 12.35 3.16
CA LEU A 124 7.77 11.79 4.12
C LEU A 124 8.67 12.88 4.74
N ASN A 125 9.11 13.87 3.95
CA ASN A 125 9.88 15.00 4.44
C ASN A 125 9.08 15.96 5.33
N ALA A 126 7.78 16.13 5.05
CA ALA A 126 6.89 16.94 5.90
C ALA A 126 6.67 16.28 7.28
N LEU A 127 6.48 14.96 7.31
CA LEU A 127 6.41 14.17 8.55
C LEU A 127 7.74 14.19 9.33
N GLN A 128 8.88 14.14 8.64
CA GLN A 128 10.20 14.22 9.27
C GLN A 128 10.47 15.56 9.94
N ARG A 129 10.12 16.67 9.27
CA ARG A 129 10.34 18.02 9.83
C ARG A 129 9.50 18.31 11.06
N SER A 130 8.36 17.64 11.25
CA SER A 130 7.53 17.79 12.44
C SER A 130 8.10 17.07 13.67
N HIS A 131 9.04 16.13 13.49
CA HIS A 131 9.65 15.35 14.56
C HIS A 131 11.13 15.68 14.83
N GLU A 132 11.76 16.61 14.10
CA GLU A 132 13.08 17.08 14.49
C GLU A 132 12.96 17.95 15.73
N PRO A 133 13.63 17.60 16.85
CA PRO A 133 13.73 18.50 17.98
C PRO A 133 14.43 19.78 17.51
N LYS A 134 13.78 20.91 17.61
CA LYS A 134 14.37 22.22 17.30
C LYS A 134 15.70 22.30 18.06
N SER A 135 16.81 22.15 17.37
CA SER A 135 18.14 22.39 17.95
C SER A 135 18.14 23.83 18.44
N ARG A 136 18.29 24.01 19.74
CA ARG A 136 18.51 25.34 20.34
C ARG A 136 19.72 25.93 19.63
N SER A 137 19.51 26.95 18.82
CA SER A 137 20.57 27.80 18.34
C SER A 137 21.22 28.43 19.58
N SER A 138 22.41 27.95 19.93
CA SER A 138 23.27 28.62 20.88
C SER A 138 23.74 29.91 20.22
N THR A 139 23.04 31.00 20.49
CA THR A 139 23.57 32.34 20.28
C THR A 139 24.70 32.53 21.28
N SER A 140 25.91 32.22 20.84
CA SER A 140 27.12 32.71 21.52
C SER A 140 27.16 34.20 21.32
N GLY A 141 26.83 34.94 22.39
CA GLY A 141 27.11 36.34 22.48
C GLY A 141 28.59 36.62 22.34
N ARG A 142 28.96 37.45 21.40
CA ARG A 142 30.18 38.22 21.50
C ARG A 142 29.79 39.67 21.79
N ALA A 143 30.12 40.06 23.02
CA ALA A 143 30.19 41.45 23.42
C ALA A 143 31.25 42.18 22.58
N TRP A 144 30.91 43.36 22.14
CA TRP A 144 31.72 44.57 22.08
C TRP A 144 30.78 45.77 22.28
#